data_3162919aa6a3e68b1ffd12a8bc737996
#
_entry.id   3162919aa6a3e68b1ffd12a8bc737996
#
_cell.length_a   1.000
_cell.length_b   1.000
_cell.length_c   1.000
_cell.angle_alpha   90.00
_cell.angle_beta   90.00
_cell.angle_gamma   90.00
#
_symmetry.space_group_name_H-M   'P 1'
#
loop_
_entity.id
_entity.type
_entity.pdbx_description
1 polymer ?
#
loop_
_entity_poly.entity_id
_entity_poly.type
_entity_poly.pdbx_seq_one_letter_code
_entity_poly.pdbx_strand_id
1 'polypeptide(L)'
;MELTKERQVKTGAFYTPKMWADLAVKYIKEVVPNMEDYVFYDPACGEGSLLDALPKNVEKYGTTLECEDVEICRDKGYQVWQLDFLKDDISELLPASKMKRLIIFTNPPYVKFGTNQYDIQRKYQTNDATALFLYRIIFELDPVFVCSFNKLDLYQAQAHERFRNATNLLGRTIKQFVCPSKSWGLKGDFPISFNIYTPW
;
A
#
# COMPACT_ATOMS: atom_id res chain seq x y z
N MET A 1 -4.92 19.09 -5.39
CA MET A 1 -5.66 19.66 -4.22
C MET A 1 -4.95 19.20 -2.96
N GLU A 2 -4.67 20.06 -2.00
CA GLU A 2 -4.05 19.63 -0.74
C GLU A 2 -5.11 18.94 0.13
N LEU A 3 -4.78 17.75 0.68
CA LEU A 3 -5.59 17.09 1.70
C LEU A 3 -5.85 18.06 2.86
N THR A 4 -7.12 18.23 3.24
CA THR A 4 -7.41 19.03 4.44
C THR A 4 -6.80 18.36 5.66
N LYS A 5 -6.32 19.16 6.62
CA LYS A 5 -5.73 18.64 7.87
C LYS A 5 -6.70 17.71 8.61
N GLU A 6 -8.00 17.97 8.54
CA GLU A 6 -9.06 17.15 9.15
C GLU A 6 -9.12 15.77 8.51
N ARG A 7 -9.03 15.67 7.18
CA ARG A 7 -9.03 14.41 6.45
C ARG A 7 -7.77 13.60 6.78
N GLN A 8 -6.59 14.23 6.80
CA GLN A 8 -5.33 13.57 7.17
C GLN A 8 -5.38 12.96 8.58
N VAL A 9 -5.94 13.69 9.56
CA VAL A 9 -6.06 13.20 10.95
C VAL A 9 -7.07 12.06 11.06
N LYS A 10 -8.19 12.14 10.33
CA LYS A 10 -9.27 11.16 10.41
C LYS A 10 -8.93 9.85 9.70
N THR A 11 -8.27 9.91 8.55
CA THR A 11 -8.01 8.73 7.70
C THR A 11 -6.56 8.23 7.77
N GLY A 12 -5.63 9.05 8.30
CA GLY A 12 -4.19 8.77 8.24
C GLY A 12 -3.65 8.72 6.81
N ALA A 13 -4.42 9.23 5.85
CA ALA A 13 -4.03 9.27 4.46
C ALA A 13 -2.99 10.38 4.22
N PHE A 14 -1.89 10.01 3.59
CA PHE A 14 -0.85 10.95 3.18
C PHE A 14 -0.51 10.67 1.72
N TYR A 15 -0.51 11.72 0.91
CA TYR A 15 -0.04 11.58 -0.47
C TYR A 15 1.46 11.31 -0.49
N THR A 16 1.85 10.32 -1.27
CA THR A 16 3.27 10.05 -1.50
C THR A 16 3.85 11.16 -2.37
N PRO A 17 4.88 11.89 -1.89
CA PRO A 17 5.54 12.91 -2.71
C PRO A 17 6.10 12.29 -3.99
N LYS A 18 5.91 13.01 -5.11
CA LYS A 18 6.28 12.51 -6.44
C LYS A 18 7.72 11.98 -6.52
N MET A 19 8.67 12.68 -5.89
CA MET A 19 10.07 12.26 -5.91
C MET A 19 10.30 10.86 -5.31
N TRP A 20 9.56 10.51 -4.24
CA TRP A 20 9.65 9.21 -3.60
C TRP A 20 8.89 8.13 -4.38
N ALA A 21 7.76 8.48 -4.99
CA ALA A 21 7.03 7.58 -5.88
C ALA A 21 7.89 7.24 -7.12
N ASP A 22 8.54 8.23 -7.74
CA ASP A 22 9.44 8.03 -8.88
C ASP A 22 10.65 7.16 -8.51
N LEU A 23 11.25 7.38 -7.31
CA LEU A 23 12.35 6.56 -6.82
C LEU A 23 11.90 5.12 -6.57
N ALA A 24 10.71 4.92 -5.99
CA ALA A 24 10.13 3.60 -5.78
C ALA A 24 9.93 2.85 -7.09
N VAL A 25 9.38 3.52 -8.13
CA VAL A 25 9.21 2.94 -9.46
C VAL A 25 10.56 2.54 -10.07
N LYS A 26 11.61 3.36 -9.89
CA LYS A 26 12.97 2.98 -10.32
C LYS A 26 13.45 1.68 -9.66
N TYR A 27 13.23 1.54 -8.35
CA TYR A 27 13.57 0.31 -7.60
C TYR A 27 12.73 -0.89 -8.05
N ILE A 28 11.44 -0.68 -8.31
CA ILE A 28 10.56 -1.74 -8.85
C ILE A 28 11.10 -2.20 -10.22
N LYS A 29 11.45 -1.27 -11.11
CA LYS A 29 11.96 -1.60 -12.45
C LYS A 29 13.26 -2.41 -12.43
N GLU A 30 14.09 -2.24 -11.42
CA GLU A 30 15.32 -3.05 -11.27
C GLU A 30 15.02 -4.51 -10.86
N VAL A 31 13.86 -4.77 -10.24
CA VAL A 31 13.39 -6.11 -9.83
C VAL A 31 12.47 -6.71 -10.90
N VAL A 32 11.68 -5.87 -11.53
CA VAL A 32 10.65 -6.22 -12.52
C VAL A 32 10.91 -5.42 -13.80
N PRO A 33 11.87 -5.82 -14.65
CA PRO A 33 12.24 -5.03 -15.84
C PRO A 33 11.09 -4.93 -16.86
N ASN A 34 10.26 -5.96 -16.99
CA ASN A 34 9.10 -6.00 -17.90
C ASN A 34 7.81 -5.72 -17.12
N MET A 35 7.66 -4.48 -16.62
CA MET A 35 6.51 -4.10 -15.78
C MET A 35 5.17 -4.27 -16.50
N GLU A 36 5.13 -4.16 -17.84
CA GLU A 36 3.95 -4.35 -18.69
C GLU A 36 3.37 -5.77 -18.65
N ASP A 37 4.15 -6.75 -18.24
CA ASP A 37 3.66 -8.13 -18.07
C ASP A 37 2.87 -8.32 -16.77
N TYR A 38 2.86 -7.32 -15.89
CA TYR A 38 2.26 -7.37 -14.57
C TYR A 38 1.06 -6.42 -14.44
N VAL A 39 0.29 -6.67 -13.42
CA VAL A 39 -0.86 -5.86 -13.01
C VAL A 39 -0.51 -5.17 -11.69
N PHE A 40 -0.62 -3.86 -11.64
CA PHE A 40 -0.37 -3.07 -10.44
C PHE A 40 -1.67 -2.72 -9.74
N TYR A 41 -1.70 -2.95 -8.42
CA TYR A 41 -2.86 -2.63 -7.60
C TYR A 41 -2.44 -1.87 -6.34
N ASP A 42 -3.13 -0.76 -6.09
CA ASP A 42 -3.01 0.03 -4.86
C ASP A 42 -4.31 -0.05 -4.06
N PRO A 43 -4.35 -0.82 -2.94
CA PRO A 43 -5.54 -0.93 -2.09
C PRO A 43 -5.86 0.30 -1.24
N ALA A 44 -5.03 1.34 -1.29
CA ALA A 44 -5.20 2.61 -0.60
C ALA A 44 -4.86 3.79 -1.52
N CYS A 45 -5.34 3.77 -2.77
CA CYS A 45 -4.82 4.61 -3.84
C CYS A 45 -5.07 6.12 -3.67
N GLY A 46 -6.08 6.53 -2.87
CA GLY A 46 -6.48 7.93 -2.79
C GLY A 46 -6.70 8.50 -4.20
N GLU A 47 -6.17 9.68 -4.48
CA GLU A 47 -6.20 10.32 -5.81
C GLU A 47 -5.26 9.68 -6.85
N GLY A 48 -4.61 8.55 -6.54
CA GLY A 48 -3.79 7.77 -7.47
C GLY A 48 -2.35 8.24 -7.64
N SER A 49 -1.75 8.91 -6.65
CA SER A 49 -0.38 9.45 -6.75
C SER A 49 0.69 8.38 -7.06
N LEU A 50 0.56 7.16 -6.53
CA LEU A 50 1.46 6.06 -6.86
C LEU A 50 1.17 5.50 -8.26
N LEU A 51 -0.10 5.44 -8.66
CA LEU A 51 -0.50 5.01 -10.01
C LEU A 51 -0.02 5.98 -11.09
N ASP A 52 0.05 7.28 -10.76
CA ASP A 52 0.59 8.33 -11.65
C ASP A 52 2.09 8.13 -11.94
N ALA A 53 2.85 7.60 -10.99
CA ALA A 53 4.29 7.36 -11.12
C ALA A 53 4.62 6.16 -12.01
N LEU A 54 3.69 5.20 -12.16
CA LEU A 54 3.89 4.01 -12.97
C LEU A 54 3.88 4.33 -14.48
N PRO A 55 4.60 3.59 -15.33
CA PRO A 55 4.56 3.73 -16.79
C PRO A 55 3.14 3.69 -17.33
N LYS A 56 2.89 4.39 -18.46
CA LYS A 56 1.54 4.47 -19.05
C LYS A 56 1.03 3.14 -19.60
N ASN A 57 1.94 2.27 -20.01
CA ASN A 57 1.65 0.97 -20.64
C ASN A 57 1.40 -0.18 -19.67
N VAL A 58 1.37 0.06 -18.33
CA VAL A 58 1.04 -0.98 -17.34
C VAL A 58 -0.43 -0.92 -16.96
N GLU A 59 -1.02 -2.06 -16.67
CA GLU A 59 -2.37 -2.15 -16.11
C GLU A 59 -2.39 -1.67 -14.66
N LYS A 60 -3.33 -0.77 -14.32
CA LYS A 60 -3.40 -0.08 -13.03
C LYS A 60 -4.79 -0.17 -12.44
N TYR A 61 -4.83 -0.65 -11.20
CA TYR A 61 -6.05 -0.79 -10.42
C TYR A 61 -5.89 -0.14 -9.06
N GLY A 62 -6.98 0.28 -8.46
CA GLY A 62 -6.96 0.83 -7.12
C GLY A 62 -8.28 0.70 -6.39
N THR A 63 -8.21 0.81 -5.08
CA THR A 63 -9.36 1.01 -4.21
C THR A 63 -9.12 2.17 -3.27
N THR A 64 -10.19 2.87 -2.91
CA THR A 64 -10.18 3.98 -1.97
C THR A 64 -11.52 4.06 -1.23
N LEU A 65 -11.53 4.65 -0.04
CA LEU A 65 -12.76 4.86 0.74
C LEU A 65 -13.61 6.02 0.20
N GLU A 66 -12.96 7.00 -0.46
CA GLU A 66 -13.59 8.26 -0.81
C GLU A 66 -14.09 8.24 -2.26
N CYS A 67 -15.39 8.54 -2.47
CA CYS A 67 -15.97 8.59 -3.81
C CYS A 67 -15.33 9.66 -4.71
N GLU A 68 -14.93 10.79 -4.12
CA GLU A 68 -14.24 11.86 -4.84
C GLU A 68 -12.91 11.39 -5.44
N ASP A 69 -12.14 10.57 -4.71
CA ASP A 69 -10.89 10.01 -5.19
C ASP A 69 -11.11 9.03 -6.36
N VAL A 70 -12.23 8.30 -6.32
CA VAL A 70 -12.61 7.39 -7.42
C VAL A 70 -12.85 8.17 -8.71
N GLU A 71 -13.58 9.29 -8.63
CA GLU A 71 -13.84 10.14 -9.78
C GLU A 71 -12.54 10.73 -10.36
N ILE A 72 -11.67 11.27 -9.51
CA ILE A 72 -10.35 11.78 -9.89
C ILE A 72 -9.52 10.70 -10.61
N CYS A 73 -9.49 9.48 -10.07
CA CYS A 73 -8.75 8.37 -10.66
C CYS A 73 -9.33 7.92 -12.00
N ARG A 74 -10.66 7.89 -12.13
CA ARG A 74 -11.35 7.53 -13.38
C ARG A 74 -11.10 8.54 -14.48
N ASP A 75 -11.07 9.83 -14.15
CA ASP A 75 -10.72 10.89 -15.10
C ASP A 75 -9.29 10.77 -15.62
N LYS A 76 -8.39 10.19 -14.85
CA LYS A 76 -7.03 9.81 -15.26
C LYS A 76 -6.97 8.50 -16.06
N GLY A 77 -8.09 7.80 -16.22
CA GLY A 77 -8.18 6.52 -16.95
C GLY A 77 -7.84 5.28 -16.12
N TYR A 78 -7.80 5.38 -14.79
CA TYR A 78 -7.53 4.24 -13.92
C TYR A 78 -8.82 3.47 -13.58
N GLN A 79 -8.68 2.15 -13.38
CA GLN A 79 -9.77 1.31 -12.89
C GLN A 79 -9.74 1.30 -11.36
N VAL A 80 -10.64 2.08 -10.76
CA VAL A 80 -10.69 2.29 -9.31
C VAL A 80 -12.11 2.05 -8.79
N TRP A 81 -12.21 1.40 -7.64
CA TRP A 81 -13.46 1.14 -6.94
C TRP A 81 -13.49 1.84 -5.58
N GLN A 82 -14.67 2.30 -5.19
CA GLN A 82 -14.91 2.70 -3.82
C GLN A 82 -15.12 1.45 -2.97
N LEU A 83 -14.21 1.22 -2.01
CA LEU A 83 -14.20 -0.01 -1.21
C LEU A 83 -13.38 0.18 0.07
N ASP A 84 -13.88 -0.37 1.19
CA ASP A 84 -13.08 -0.50 2.41
C ASP A 84 -12.23 -1.77 2.34
N PHE A 85 -10.95 -1.61 2.01
CA PHE A 85 -10.03 -2.72 1.85
C PHE A 85 -9.91 -3.62 3.08
N LEU A 86 -10.22 -3.15 4.30
CA LEU A 86 -10.13 -3.96 5.52
C LEU A 86 -11.42 -4.70 5.86
N LYS A 87 -12.54 -4.38 5.20
CA LYS A 87 -13.88 -4.89 5.52
C LYS A 87 -14.54 -5.63 4.37
N ASP A 88 -14.50 -5.04 3.18
CA ASP A 88 -15.26 -5.52 2.05
C ASP A 88 -14.62 -6.77 1.40
N ASP A 89 -15.41 -7.53 0.67
CA ASP A 89 -14.92 -8.66 -0.10
C ASP A 89 -14.08 -8.17 -1.30
N ILE A 90 -12.89 -8.71 -1.43
CA ILE A 90 -11.93 -8.37 -2.49
C ILE A 90 -11.68 -9.53 -3.45
N SER A 91 -12.34 -10.67 -3.24
CA SER A 91 -12.09 -11.91 -4.00
C SER A 91 -12.41 -11.77 -5.49
N GLU A 92 -13.35 -10.90 -5.85
CA GLU A 92 -13.81 -10.69 -7.22
C GLU A 92 -13.33 -9.38 -7.86
N LEU A 93 -12.48 -8.59 -7.17
CA LEU A 93 -11.97 -7.33 -7.71
C LEU A 93 -11.17 -7.52 -8.99
N LEU A 94 -10.38 -8.58 -9.05
CA LEU A 94 -9.55 -8.90 -10.22
C LEU A 94 -9.79 -10.35 -10.66
N PRO A 95 -9.85 -10.60 -11.99
CA PRO A 95 -9.91 -11.95 -12.51
C PRO A 95 -8.71 -12.80 -12.08
N ALA A 96 -8.89 -14.09 -11.88
CA ALA A 96 -7.84 -15.02 -11.46
C ALA A 96 -6.58 -15.00 -12.36
N SER A 97 -6.74 -14.71 -13.65
CA SER A 97 -5.62 -14.56 -14.60
C SER A 97 -4.73 -13.36 -14.28
N LYS A 98 -5.28 -12.31 -13.67
CA LYS A 98 -4.56 -11.11 -13.25
C LYS A 98 -3.89 -11.31 -11.89
N MET A 99 -4.52 -12.08 -10.99
CA MET A 99 -3.96 -12.39 -9.67
C MET A 99 -2.58 -13.06 -9.78
N LYS A 100 -2.35 -13.92 -10.76
CA LYS A 100 -1.03 -14.57 -10.99
C LYS A 100 0.10 -13.61 -11.38
N ARG A 101 -0.22 -12.38 -11.72
CA ARG A 101 0.73 -11.33 -12.16
C ARG A 101 0.60 -10.06 -11.31
N LEU A 102 0.01 -10.20 -10.12
CA LEU A 102 -0.32 -9.08 -9.27
C LEU A 102 0.92 -8.54 -8.54
N ILE A 103 1.15 -7.25 -8.69
CA ILE A 103 2.10 -6.48 -7.88
C ILE A 103 1.31 -5.44 -7.09
N ILE A 104 1.46 -5.45 -5.79
CA ILE A 104 0.94 -4.40 -4.93
C ILE A 104 1.93 -3.25 -4.91
N PHE A 105 1.44 -2.03 -5.18
CA PHE A 105 2.23 -0.81 -5.00
C PHE A 105 1.40 0.19 -4.21
N THR A 106 1.72 0.36 -2.93
CA THR A 106 0.82 1.03 -1.98
C THR A 106 1.54 1.85 -0.92
N ASN A 107 0.83 2.82 -0.39
CA ASN A 107 1.16 3.58 0.81
C ASN A 107 -0.03 3.50 1.79
N PRO A 108 -0.11 2.42 2.60
CA PRO A 108 -1.24 2.23 3.53
C PRO A 108 -1.32 3.33 4.60
N PRO A 109 -2.49 3.57 5.21
CA PRO A 109 -2.65 4.60 6.22
C PRO A 109 -1.82 4.35 7.48
N TYR A 110 -1.22 5.43 8.05
CA TYR A 110 -0.36 5.40 9.24
C TYR A 110 -1.13 5.73 10.53
N VAL A 111 -2.20 5.01 10.78
CA VAL A 111 -3.05 5.22 11.97
C VAL A 111 -3.19 3.94 12.79
N LYS A 112 -3.58 4.09 14.05
CA LYS A 112 -4.07 2.99 14.89
C LYS A 112 -5.57 3.10 15.00
N PHE A 113 -6.26 2.01 14.72
CA PHE A 113 -7.70 1.92 14.88
C PHE A 113 -8.11 1.74 16.35
N GLY A 114 -9.35 2.11 16.66
CA GLY A 114 -9.97 1.75 17.91
C GLY A 114 -10.12 0.22 18.05
N THR A 115 -10.28 -0.27 19.27
CA THR A 115 -10.44 -1.70 19.54
C THR A 115 -11.75 -2.21 18.90
N ASN A 116 -11.66 -3.34 18.19
CA ASN A 116 -12.79 -4.02 17.53
C ASN A 116 -13.52 -3.17 16.46
N GLN A 117 -12.83 -2.24 15.81
CA GLN A 117 -13.38 -1.47 14.70
C GLN A 117 -13.54 -2.35 13.44
N TYR A 118 -12.64 -3.32 13.25
CA TYR A 118 -12.64 -4.27 12.14
C TYR A 118 -12.47 -5.71 12.66
N ASP A 119 -13.15 -6.67 12.07
CA ASP A 119 -13.01 -8.09 12.43
C ASP A 119 -11.58 -8.63 12.20
N ILE A 120 -10.91 -8.12 11.19
CA ILE A 120 -9.53 -8.45 10.86
C ILE A 120 -8.53 -8.13 12.00
N GLN A 121 -8.85 -7.16 12.89
CA GLN A 121 -8.03 -6.86 14.07
C GLN A 121 -7.92 -8.05 15.02
N ARG A 122 -9.02 -8.80 15.19
CA ARG A 122 -9.02 -10.02 16.01
C ARG A 122 -8.23 -11.16 15.36
N LYS A 123 -8.36 -11.29 14.04
CA LYS A 123 -7.63 -12.30 13.25
C LYS A 123 -6.11 -12.12 13.37
N TYR A 124 -5.62 -10.90 13.21
CA TYR A 124 -4.18 -10.60 13.19
C TYR A 124 -3.65 -10.00 14.50
N GLN A 125 -4.51 -9.77 15.50
CA GLN A 125 -4.17 -9.26 16.83
C GLN A 125 -3.34 -7.96 16.80
N THR A 126 -3.75 -7.02 15.97
CA THR A 126 -3.15 -5.68 15.88
C THR A 126 -4.21 -4.63 15.57
N ASN A 127 -3.97 -3.41 16.04
CA ASN A 127 -4.78 -2.23 15.73
C ASN A 127 -4.07 -1.29 14.75
N ASP A 128 -2.86 -1.63 14.32
CA ASP A 128 -2.08 -0.83 13.37
C ASP A 128 -2.61 -1.03 11.95
N ALA A 129 -3.10 0.05 11.34
CA ALA A 129 -3.72 0.02 10.03
C ALA A 129 -2.74 -0.50 8.96
N THR A 130 -1.49 -0.03 8.98
CA THR A 130 -0.47 -0.46 8.01
C THR A 130 -0.23 -1.97 8.10
N ALA A 131 -0.08 -2.49 9.32
CA ALA A 131 0.10 -3.93 9.53
C ALA A 131 -1.12 -4.74 9.06
N LEU A 132 -2.35 -4.25 9.31
CA LEU A 132 -3.59 -4.91 8.85
C LEU A 132 -3.68 -4.96 7.32
N PHE A 133 -3.36 -3.85 6.63
CA PHE A 133 -3.29 -3.82 5.16
C PHE A 133 -2.29 -4.85 4.64
N LEU A 134 -1.08 -4.87 5.17
CA LEU A 134 -0.04 -5.80 4.71
C LEU A 134 -0.36 -7.26 5.04
N TYR A 135 -0.97 -7.55 6.19
CA TYR A 135 -1.46 -8.88 6.49
C TYR A 135 -2.48 -9.34 5.43
N ARG A 136 -3.48 -8.50 5.13
CA ARG A 136 -4.48 -8.85 4.14
C ARG A 136 -3.89 -9.05 2.75
N ILE A 137 -2.99 -8.15 2.35
CA ILE A 137 -2.26 -8.25 1.08
C ILE A 137 -1.50 -9.58 0.98
N ILE A 138 -0.67 -9.90 1.96
CA ILE A 138 0.23 -11.06 1.90
C ILE A 138 -0.53 -12.38 2.05
N PHE A 139 -1.55 -12.43 2.91
CA PHE A 139 -2.24 -13.67 3.26
C PHE A 139 -3.52 -13.95 2.45
N GLU A 140 -4.11 -12.93 1.82
CA GLU A 140 -5.38 -13.08 1.11
C GLU A 140 -5.28 -12.81 -0.39
N LEU A 141 -4.36 -11.93 -0.84
CA LEU A 141 -4.15 -11.64 -2.25
C LEU A 141 -3.01 -12.44 -2.89
N ASP A 142 -2.05 -12.91 -2.10
CA ASP A 142 -0.89 -13.69 -2.55
C ASP A 142 -0.19 -13.07 -3.80
N PRO A 143 0.26 -11.82 -3.74
CA PRO A 143 0.83 -11.13 -4.89
C PRO A 143 2.25 -11.62 -5.18
N VAL A 144 2.73 -11.42 -6.42
CA VAL A 144 4.12 -11.72 -6.82
C VAL A 144 5.12 -10.82 -6.05
N PHE A 145 4.78 -9.54 -5.91
CA PHE A 145 5.55 -8.58 -5.11
C PHE A 145 4.63 -7.65 -4.32
N VAL A 146 5.11 -7.25 -3.14
CA VAL A 146 4.52 -6.17 -2.35
C VAL A 146 5.51 -5.02 -2.28
N CYS A 147 5.21 -3.93 -2.96
CA CYS A 147 5.98 -2.71 -3.00
C CYS A 147 5.26 -1.68 -2.13
N SER A 148 5.75 -1.42 -0.91
CA SER A 148 4.99 -0.60 0.03
C SER A 148 5.83 0.44 0.76
N PHE A 149 5.22 1.61 0.98
CA PHE A 149 5.73 2.61 1.91
C PHE A 149 5.16 2.35 3.30
N ASN A 150 6.00 2.37 4.31
CA ASN A 150 5.62 2.09 5.69
C ASN A 150 6.48 2.91 6.65
N LYS A 151 5.99 3.15 7.86
CA LYS A 151 6.89 3.59 8.91
C LYS A 151 7.97 2.53 9.16
N LEU A 152 9.21 2.96 9.33
CA LEU A 152 10.33 2.04 9.55
C LEU A 152 10.16 1.20 10.84
N ASP A 153 9.43 1.71 11.83
CA ASP A 153 9.13 1.01 13.09
C ASP A 153 8.40 -0.33 12.90
N LEU A 154 7.64 -0.49 11.81
CA LEU A 154 7.02 -1.76 11.45
C LEU A 154 8.03 -2.92 11.37
N TYR A 155 9.25 -2.62 10.95
CA TYR A 155 10.33 -3.59 10.79
C TYR A 155 11.30 -3.64 11.98
N GLN A 156 11.22 -2.72 12.93
CA GLN A 156 12.19 -2.59 14.02
C GLN A 156 11.58 -2.67 15.42
N ALA A 157 10.40 -2.08 15.64
CA ALA A 157 9.81 -1.98 16.95
C ALA A 157 9.29 -3.35 17.46
N GLN A 158 9.46 -3.59 18.75
CA GLN A 158 8.99 -4.82 19.42
C GLN A 158 7.47 -5.01 19.24
N ALA A 159 6.70 -3.91 19.23
CA ALA A 159 5.25 -3.97 19.03
C ALA A 159 4.81 -4.67 17.72
N HIS A 160 5.69 -4.77 16.73
CA HIS A 160 5.44 -5.39 15.43
C HIS A 160 6.18 -6.73 15.23
N GLU A 161 6.74 -7.31 16.29
CA GLU A 161 7.48 -8.57 16.21
C GLU A 161 6.63 -9.70 15.61
N ARG A 162 5.35 -9.80 16.02
CA ARG A 162 4.42 -10.79 15.47
C ARG A 162 4.23 -10.65 13.97
N PHE A 163 4.09 -9.42 13.48
CA PHE A 163 3.98 -9.13 12.05
C PHE A 163 5.24 -9.61 11.30
N ARG A 164 6.42 -9.24 11.79
CA ARG A 164 7.70 -9.66 11.18
C ARG A 164 7.87 -11.18 11.17
N ASN A 165 7.58 -11.84 12.28
CA ASN A 165 7.69 -13.29 12.35
C ASN A 165 6.75 -13.99 11.35
N ALA A 166 5.49 -13.53 11.25
CA ALA A 166 4.53 -14.09 10.31
C ALA A 166 4.95 -13.86 8.84
N THR A 167 5.39 -12.67 8.49
CA THR A 167 5.77 -12.34 7.11
C THR A 167 7.10 -12.95 6.70
N ASN A 168 8.08 -13.08 7.61
CA ASN A 168 9.37 -13.72 7.33
C ASN A 168 9.26 -15.23 7.09
N LEU A 169 8.20 -15.88 7.57
CA LEU A 169 7.92 -17.28 7.25
C LEU A 169 7.44 -17.47 5.81
N LEU A 170 6.84 -16.43 5.19
CA LEU A 170 6.21 -16.50 3.87
C LEU A 170 7.03 -15.86 2.76
N GLY A 171 8.06 -15.10 3.09
CA GLY A 171 8.83 -14.38 2.10
C GLY A 171 9.92 -13.51 2.71
N ARG A 172 10.47 -12.61 1.90
CA ARG A 172 11.54 -11.70 2.33
C ARG A 172 11.49 -10.35 1.63
N THR A 173 12.02 -9.32 2.30
CA THR A 173 12.33 -8.05 1.65
C THR A 173 13.62 -8.21 0.83
N ILE A 174 13.55 -7.91 -0.45
CA ILE A 174 14.66 -8.04 -1.40
C ILE A 174 15.32 -6.71 -1.74
N LYS A 175 14.60 -5.60 -1.57
CA LYS A 175 15.09 -4.25 -1.84
C LYS A 175 14.37 -3.22 -0.99
N GLN A 176 15.09 -2.19 -0.53
CA GLN A 176 14.51 -1.13 0.30
C GLN A 176 15.30 0.17 0.21
N PHE A 177 14.63 1.27 0.54
CA PHE A 177 15.27 2.53 0.91
C PHE A 177 14.50 3.21 2.06
N VAL A 178 15.14 4.17 2.70
CA VAL A 178 14.55 4.94 3.81
C VAL A 178 14.60 6.41 3.47
N CYS A 179 13.52 7.11 3.77
CA CYS A 179 13.40 8.55 3.57
C CYS A 179 12.90 9.25 4.84
N PRO A 180 13.29 10.52 5.07
CA PRO A 180 12.87 11.27 6.24
C PRO A 180 11.40 11.71 6.10
N SER A 181 10.63 11.60 7.18
CA SER A 181 9.23 12.05 7.24
C SER A 181 9.04 13.53 6.91
N LYS A 182 10.02 14.36 7.20
CA LYS A 182 10.00 15.80 6.87
C LYS A 182 9.80 16.07 5.38
N SER A 183 10.36 15.23 4.52
CA SER A 183 10.18 15.34 3.05
C SER A 183 8.76 14.99 2.57
N TRP A 184 7.93 14.47 3.46
CA TRP A 184 6.52 14.14 3.23
C TRP A 184 5.56 15.19 3.79
N GLY A 185 6.09 16.26 4.40
CA GLY A 185 5.25 17.24 5.11
C GLY A 185 4.58 16.71 6.37
N LEU A 186 5.04 15.56 6.89
CA LEU A 186 4.49 14.94 8.08
C LEU A 186 4.95 15.64 9.35
N LYS A 187 4.04 15.73 10.32
CA LYS A 187 4.38 16.14 11.68
C LYS A 187 4.97 14.93 12.42
N GLY A 188 6.15 15.09 12.99
CA GLY A 188 6.85 14.03 13.69
C GLY A 188 8.15 13.64 12.98
N ASP A 189 9.07 13.10 13.76
CA ASP A 189 10.41 12.69 13.29
C ASP A 189 10.47 11.15 13.29
N PHE A 190 9.92 10.55 12.25
CA PHE A 190 9.98 9.11 12.05
C PHE A 190 10.37 8.80 10.60
N PRO A 191 11.29 7.88 10.38
CA PRO A 191 11.66 7.49 9.03
C PRO A 191 10.55 6.66 8.36
N ILE A 192 10.37 6.88 7.06
CA ILE A 192 9.52 6.07 6.20
C ILE A 192 10.42 5.17 5.38
N SER A 193 10.08 3.90 5.30
CA SER A 193 10.77 2.95 4.43
C SER A 193 9.90 2.59 3.24
N PHE A 194 10.53 2.46 2.09
CA PHE A 194 9.98 1.74 0.94
C PHE A 194 10.59 0.36 0.88
N ASN A 195 9.78 -0.66 0.69
CA ASN A 195 10.20 -2.05 0.71
C ASN A 195 9.58 -2.80 -0.47
N ILE A 196 10.40 -3.64 -1.12
CA ILE A 196 9.95 -4.64 -2.07
C ILE A 196 10.07 -6.00 -1.40
N TYR A 197 8.92 -6.59 -1.08
CA TYR A 197 8.80 -7.91 -0.47
C TYR A 197 8.34 -8.91 -1.53
N THR A 198 8.90 -10.11 -1.52
CA THR A 198 8.48 -11.24 -2.35
C THR A 198 8.13 -12.43 -1.48
N PRO A 199 6.95 -13.06 -1.67
CA PRO A 199 6.67 -14.39 -1.15
C PRO A 199 7.68 -15.43 -1.68
N TRP A 200 7.81 -16.59 -0.99
CA TRP A 200 8.66 -17.69 -1.44
C TRP A 200 8.14 -18.38 -2.68
#